data_8ca5d8b6571f1c78bb6bdc2ddac1c44e
#
_entry.id   8ca5d8b6571f1c78bb6bdc2ddac1c44e
#
_cell.length_a   1.000
_cell.length_b   1.000
_cell.length_c   1.000
_cell.angle_alpha   90.00
_cell.angle_beta   90.00
_cell.angle_gamma   90.00
#
_symmetry.space_group_name_H-M   'P 1'
#
loop_
_entity.id
_entity.type
_entity.pdbx_description
1 polymer ?
#
loop_
_entity_poly.entity_id
_entity_poly.type
_entity_poly.pdbx_seq_one_letter_code
_entity_poly.pdbx_strand_id
1 'polypeptide(L)'
;MAGKNILLVEDNPVNRRLAVFLLRSQGYQVREASTAKEAFEILEKEPADLIVMDIQLPGMDGLETTRKLKEQPATADIPVIAVTSYAMKGDREKALAAGCVGYVTKPIDKNIFIQEVAAHIGKKAKSDGGG
;
A
#
# COMPACT_ATOMS: atom_id res chain seq x y z
N MET A 1 -14.72 7.04 -7.71
CA MET A 1 -15.89 6.18 -7.65
C MET A 1 -15.93 5.44 -6.34
N ALA A 2 -17.01 5.56 -5.64
CA ALA A 2 -17.19 4.79 -4.41
C ALA A 2 -17.09 3.33 -4.74
N GLY A 3 -16.63 2.53 -3.82
CA GLY A 3 -16.55 1.10 -4.03
C GLY A 3 -15.18 0.57 -4.36
N LYS A 4 -14.23 1.45 -4.68
CA LYS A 4 -12.86 0.98 -4.81
C LYS A 4 -12.38 0.50 -3.46
N ASN A 5 -11.62 -0.61 -3.43
CA ASN A 5 -11.21 -1.15 -2.16
C ASN A 5 -9.69 -1.13 -2.01
N ILE A 6 -9.28 -0.82 -0.80
CA ILE A 6 -7.87 -0.65 -0.44
C ILE A 6 -7.55 -1.64 0.67
N LEU A 7 -6.41 -2.31 0.55
CA LEU A 7 -5.88 -3.11 1.64
C LEU A 7 -4.81 -2.28 2.34
N LEU A 8 -5.01 -2.04 3.62
CA LEU A 8 -4.07 -1.29 4.44
C LEU A 8 -3.31 -2.27 5.33
N VAL A 9 -1.99 -2.30 5.19
CA VAL A 9 -1.14 -3.18 5.98
C VAL A 9 -0.31 -2.30 6.91
N GLU A 10 -0.67 -2.29 8.18
CA GLU A 10 -0.09 -1.41 9.18
C GLU A 10 -0.28 -2.05 10.55
N ASP A 11 0.80 -2.26 11.30
CA ASP A 11 0.70 -2.93 12.58
C ASP A 11 0.38 -1.97 13.74
N ASN A 12 0.70 -0.70 13.61
CA ASN A 12 0.44 0.27 14.67
C ASN A 12 -1.05 0.69 14.66
N PRO A 13 -1.79 0.45 15.75
CA PRO A 13 -3.23 0.73 15.74
C PRO A 13 -3.57 2.21 15.55
N VAL A 14 -2.75 3.12 16.06
CA VAL A 14 -3.03 4.55 15.91
C VAL A 14 -2.85 4.97 14.46
N ASN A 15 -1.74 4.57 13.85
CA ASN A 15 -1.50 4.89 12.44
C ASN A 15 -2.54 4.25 11.54
N ARG A 16 -2.91 3.01 11.85
CA ARG A 16 -3.91 2.30 11.07
C ARG A 16 -5.25 3.01 11.12
N ARG A 17 -5.66 3.45 12.30
CA ARG A 17 -6.93 4.14 12.48
C ARG A 17 -6.96 5.45 11.69
N LEU A 18 -5.88 6.21 11.74
CA LEU A 18 -5.79 7.46 10.98
C LEU A 18 -5.92 7.21 9.49
N ALA A 19 -5.15 6.26 8.98
CA ALA A 19 -5.19 5.96 7.55
C ALA A 19 -6.57 5.47 7.11
N VAL A 20 -7.20 4.60 7.92
CA VAL A 20 -8.54 4.13 7.62
C VAL A 20 -9.52 5.28 7.55
N PHE A 21 -9.45 6.17 8.53
CA PHE A 21 -10.35 7.33 8.56
C PHE A 21 -10.20 8.18 7.31
N LEU A 22 -8.95 8.48 6.95
CA LEU A 22 -8.70 9.32 5.77
C LEU A 22 -9.19 8.66 4.50
N LEU A 23 -8.92 7.37 4.34
CA LEU A 23 -9.32 6.67 3.13
C LEU A 23 -10.84 6.53 3.03
N ARG A 24 -11.50 6.20 4.13
CA ARG A 24 -12.95 6.08 4.12
C ARG A 24 -13.63 7.41 3.85
N SER A 25 -13.02 8.51 4.31
CA SER A 25 -13.59 9.84 4.06
C SER A 25 -13.61 10.17 2.57
N GLN A 26 -12.80 9.48 1.77
CA GLN A 26 -12.78 9.67 0.32
C GLN A 26 -13.66 8.66 -0.41
N GLY A 27 -14.42 7.87 0.31
CA GLY A 27 -15.34 6.92 -0.31
C GLY A 27 -14.78 5.55 -0.58
N TYR A 28 -13.54 5.27 -0.16
CA TYR A 28 -12.94 3.95 -0.38
C TYR A 28 -13.41 2.96 0.67
N GLN A 29 -13.48 1.70 0.26
CA GLN A 29 -13.64 0.60 1.20
C GLN A 29 -12.25 0.16 1.65
N VAL A 30 -12.08 -0.09 2.94
CA VAL A 30 -10.76 -0.39 3.48
C VAL A 30 -10.81 -1.69 4.27
N ARG A 31 -9.91 -2.61 3.91
CA ARG A 31 -9.66 -3.80 4.69
C ARG A 31 -8.33 -3.63 5.38
N GLU A 32 -8.18 -4.22 6.55
CA GLU A 32 -7.02 -3.98 7.41
C GLU A 32 -6.26 -5.27 7.66
N ALA A 33 -4.93 -5.17 7.61
CA ALA A 33 -4.05 -6.27 7.99
C ALA A 33 -2.95 -5.70 8.89
N SER A 34 -2.60 -6.45 9.93
CA SER A 34 -1.51 -6.05 10.83
C SER A 34 -0.19 -6.69 10.45
N THR A 35 -0.21 -7.72 9.63
CA THR A 35 0.99 -8.47 9.26
C THR A 35 0.95 -8.80 7.79
N ALA A 36 2.11 -9.18 7.25
CA ALA A 36 2.18 -9.66 5.87
C ALA A 36 1.33 -10.89 5.67
N LYS A 37 1.33 -11.79 6.64
CA LYS A 37 0.55 -13.03 6.54
C LYS A 37 -0.93 -12.72 6.37
N GLU A 38 -1.46 -11.81 7.19
CA GLU A 38 -2.86 -11.42 7.08
C GLU A 38 -3.14 -10.81 5.72
N ALA A 39 -2.20 -9.99 5.22
CA ALA A 39 -2.39 -9.36 3.92
C ALA A 39 -2.51 -10.41 2.81
N PHE A 40 -1.64 -11.42 2.82
CA PHE A 40 -1.73 -12.48 1.82
C PHE A 40 -3.05 -13.24 1.93
N GLU A 41 -3.49 -13.54 3.15
CA GLU A 41 -4.75 -14.26 3.36
C GLU A 41 -5.95 -13.48 2.83
N ILE A 42 -5.95 -12.17 3.07
CA ILE A 42 -7.04 -11.32 2.59
C ILE A 42 -7.04 -11.28 1.06
N LEU A 43 -5.86 -11.14 0.46
CA LEU A 43 -5.76 -11.04 -0.99
C LEU A 43 -6.10 -12.34 -1.70
N GLU A 44 -5.93 -13.47 -1.03
CA GLU A 44 -6.34 -14.74 -1.62
C GLU A 44 -7.86 -14.81 -1.81
N LYS A 45 -8.59 -14.14 -0.93
CA LYS A 45 -10.05 -14.18 -0.99
C LYS A 45 -10.61 -13.13 -1.92
N GLU A 46 -9.98 -11.96 -1.94
CA GLU A 46 -10.50 -10.86 -2.75
C GLU A 46 -9.35 -9.91 -3.08
N PRO A 47 -9.16 -9.58 -4.36
CA PRO A 47 -8.10 -8.63 -4.72
C PRO A 47 -8.42 -7.23 -4.24
N ALA A 48 -7.39 -6.39 -4.17
CA ALA A 48 -7.54 -4.99 -3.81
C ALA A 48 -7.25 -4.13 -5.04
N ASP A 49 -7.80 -2.92 -5.02
CA ASP A 49 -7.50 -1.94 -6.07
C ASP A 49 -6.19 -1.22 -5.80
N LEU A 50 -5.76 -1.20 -4.54
CA LEU A 50 -4.52 -0.57 -4.13
C LEU A 50 -4.14 -1.10 -2.76
N ILE A 51 -2.83 -1.18 -2.50
CA ILE A 51 -2.32 -1.60 -1.20
C ILE A 51 -1.51 -0.46 -0.61
N VAL A 52 -1.80 -0.11 0.64
CA VAL A 52 -0.96 0.82 1.41
C VAL A 52 -0.14 -0.05 2.36
N MET A 53 1.18 -0.03 2.19
CA MET A 53 2.07 -0.96 2.86
C MET A 53 3.05 -0.24 3.77
N ASP A 54 2.94 -0.49 5.07
CA ASP A 54 3.94 -0.02 6.03
C ASP A 54 5.23 -0.82 5.80
N ILE A 55 6.34 -0.12 5.62
CA ILE A 55 7.62 -0.79 5.40
C ILE A 55 8.09 -1.48 6.67
N GLN A 56 7.76 -0.92 7.84
CA GLN A 56 8.25 -1.43 9.12
C GLN A 56 7.27 -2.39 9.77
N LEU A 57 7.07 -3.54 9.16
CA LEU A 57 6.21 -4.57 9.73
C LEU A 57 7.03 -5.55 10.55
N PRO A 58 6.44 -6.11 11.61
CA PRO A 58 7.12 -7.17 12.35
C PRO A 58 7.26 -8.43 11.51
N GLY A 59 8.38 -9.11 11.64
CA GLY A 59 8.64 -10.34 10.92
C GLY A 59 9.17 -10.08 9.54
N MET A 60 8.28 -9.94 8.58
CA MET A 60 8.64 -9.66 7.20
C MET A 60 8.37 -8.19 6.91
N ASP A 61 9.38 -7.43 6.51
CA ASP A 61 9.18 -6.02 6.27
C ASP A 61 8.32 -5.78 5.01
N GLY A 62 7.84 -4.54 4.88
CA GLY A 62 6.91 -4.21 3.80
C GLY A 62 7.52 -4.29 2.42
N LEU A 63 8.82 -4.02 2.29
CA LEU A 63 9.47 -4.12 0.97
C LEU A 63 9.57 -5.55 0.52
N GLU A 64 9.94 -6.45 1.43
CA GLU A 64 9.99 -7.86 1.09
C GLU A 64 8.61 -8.39 0.76
N THR A 65 7.61 -7.96 1.52
CA THR A 65 6.23 -8.34 1.24
C THR A 65 5.82 -7.87 -0.15
N THR A 66 6.19 -6.64 -0.51
CA THR A 66 5.87 -6.10 -1.83
C THR A 66 6.53 -6.93 -2.93
N ARG A 67 7.80 -7.30 -2.76
CA ARG A 67 8.48 -8.13 -3.76
C ARG A 67 7.74 -9.43 -3.98
N LYS A 68 7.29 -10.07 -2.89
CA LYS A 68 6.56 -11.33 -3.01
C LYS A 68 5.23 -11.15 -3.71
N LEU A 69 4.54 -10.05 -3.44
CA LEU A 69 3.29 -9.75 -4.15
C LEU A 69 3.53 -9.57 -5.64
N LYS A 70 4.63 -8.94 -6.02
CA LYS A 70 4.93 -8.71 -7.42
C LYS A 70 5.36 -9.96 -8.16
N GLU A 71 5.76 -11.01 -7.42
CA GLU A 71 6.11 -12.28 -8.03
C GLU A 71 4.91 -13.14 -8.37
N GLN A 72 3.74 -12.82 -7.84
CA GLN A 72 2.54 -13.62 -8.04
C GLN A 72 1.63 -12.97 -9.07
N PRO A 73 1.20 -13.71 -10.08
CA PRO A 73 0.34 -13.11 -11.12
C PRO A 73 -0.93 -12.47 -10.58
N ALA A 74 -1.51 -13.07 -9.54
CA ALA A 74 -2.78 -12.57 -9.00
C ALA A 74 -2.64 -11.19 -8.36
N THR A 75 -1.44 -10.82 -7.90
CA THR A 75 -1.23 -9.57 -7.16
C THR A 75 -0.23 -8.64 -7.83
N ALA A 76 0.44 -9.08 -8.88
CA ALA A 76 1.53 -8.32 -9.49
C ALA A 76 1.09 -6.94 -10.00
N ASP A 77 -0.15 -6.81 -10.45
CA ASP A 77 -0.63 -5.57 -11.03
C ASP A 77 -1.28 -4.63 -10.02
N ILE A 78 -1.39 -5.03 -8.76
CA ILE A 78 -1.99 -4.17 -7.75
C ILE A 78 -0.97 -3.09 -7.34
N PRO A 79 -1.31 -1.80 -7.46
CA PRO A 79 -0.35 -0.76 -7.05
C PRO A 79 -0.14 -0.77 -5.54
N VAL A 80 1.12 -0.60 -5.13
CA VAL A 80 1.50 -0.58 -3.72
C VAL A 80 2.14 0.76 -3.41
N ILE A 81 1.62 1.45 -2.41
CA ILE A 81 2.20 2.67 -1.89
C ILE A 81 2.89 2.34 -0.57
N ALA A 82 4.18 2.64 -0.49
CA ALA A 82 4.95 2.39 0.73
C ALA A 82 4.77 3.54 1.70
N VAL A 83 4.66 3.22 3.00
CA VAL A 83 4.58 4.22 4.06
C VAL A 83 5.69 3.91 5.05
N THR A 84 6.45 4.91 5.48
CA THR A 84 7.58 4.68 6.37
C THR A 84 7.82 5.86 7.30
N SER A 85 8.30 5.57 8.52
CA SER A 85 8.76 6.59 9.46
C SER A 85 10.19 7.02 9.18
N TYR A 86 10.92 6.24 8.40
CA TYR A 86 12.34 6.49 8.13
C TYR A 86 12.49 7.01 6.72
N ALA A 87 12.63 8.32 6.60
CA ALA A 87 12.79 8.96 5.29
C ALA A 87 14.28 9.16 5.03
N MET A 88 15.02 8.07 4.98
CA MET A 88 16.46 8.13 4.77
C MET A 88 16.77 8.17 3.28
N LYS A 89 17.94 8.72 2.98
CA LYS A 89 18.40 8.78 1.61
C LYS A 89 18.46 7.37 1.03
N GLY A 90 17.88 7.21 -0.13
CA GLY A 90 17.86 5.91 -0.80
C GLY A 90 16.64 5.05 -0.48
N ASP A 91 15.84 5.41 0.52
CA ASP A 91 14.67 4.60 0.87
C ASP A 91 13.62 4.62 -0.23
N ARG A 92 13.45 5.77 -0.87
CA ARG A 92 12.50 5.87 -1.97
C ARG A 92 12.89 4.94 -3.11
N GLU A 93 14.19 4.93 -3.45
CA GLU A 93 14.68 4.05 -4.51
C GLU A 93 14.50 2.58 -4.16
N LYS A 94 14.69 2.23 -2.89
CA LYS A 94 14.47 0.85 -2.45
C LYS A 94 13.01 0.46 -2.59
N ALA A 95 12.10 1.36 -2.24
CA ALA A 95 10.67 1.09 -2.36
C ALA A 95 10.30 0.90 -3.83
N LEU A 96 10.78 1.77 -4.70
CA LEU A 96 10.49 1.65 -6.13
C LEU A 96 11.09 0.39 -6.71
N ALA A 97 12.30 0.02 -6.28
CA ALA A 97 12.94 -1.21 -6.74
C ALA A 97 12.17 -2.45 -6.30
N ALA A 98 11.49 -2.38 -5.16
CA ALA A 98 10.69 -3.51 -4.68
C ALA A 98 9.36 -3.62 -5.42
N GLY A 99 8.98 -2.60 -6.18
CA GLY A 99 7.75 -2.62 -6.95
C GLY A 99 6.68 -1.65 -6.48
N CYS A 100 6.99 -0.79 -5.50
CA CYS A 100 6.05 0.23 -5.07
C CYS A 100 5.93 1.31 -6.13
N VAL A 101 4.72 1.87 -6.27
CA VAL A 101 4.50 2.95 -7.23
C VAL A 101 4.51 4.31 -6.55
N GLY A 102 4.41 4.36 -5.23
CA GLY A 102 4.42 5.60 -4.47
C GLY A 102 5.07 5.41 -3.13
N TYR A 103 5.32 6.52 -2.45
CA TYR A 103 6.10 6.52 -1.22
C TYR A 103 5.63 7.69 -0.36
N VAL A 104 5.20 7.41 0.85
CA VAL A 104 4.70 8.42 1.78
C VAL A 104 5.43 8.28 3.10
N THR A 105 5.85 9.40 3.69
CA THR A 105 6.54 9.37 4.97
C THR A 105 5.57 9.67 6.10
N LYS A 106 5.87 9.11 7.28
CA LYS A 106 5.14 9.40 8.51
C LYS A 106 5.80 10.57 9.22
N PRO A 107 5.07 11.36 9.97
CA PRO A 107 3.61 11.27 10.17
C PRO A 107 2.86 11.57 8.89
N ILE A 108 1.75 10.91 8.71
CA ILE A 108 0.99 11.01 7.47
C ILE A 108 0.43 12.42 7.31
N ASP A 109 0.79 13.08 6.22
CA ASP A 109 0.18 14.34 5.83
C ASP A 109 -1.09 14.01 5.05
N LYS A 110 -2.22 14.51 5.54
CA LYS A 110 -3.51 14.18 4.99
C LYS A 110 -3.59 14.43 3.48
N ASN A 111 -3.15 15.59 3.04
CA ASN A 111 -3.30 15.96 1.63
C ASN A 111 -2.37 15.15 0.74
N ILE A 112 -1.14 14.95 1.18
CA ILE A 112 -0.16 14.17 0.41
C ILE A 112 -0.64 12.71 0.29
N PHE A 113 -1.11 12.15 1.40
CA PHE A 113 -1.56 10.75 1.42
C PHE A 113 -2.75 10.56 0.47
N ILE A 114 -3.74 11.41 0.57
CA ILE A 114 -4.94 11.31 -0.25
C ILE A 114 -4.59 11.48 -1.73
N GLN A 115 -3.69 12.42 -2.06
CA GLN A 115 -3.28 12.63 -3.43
C GLN A 115 -2.53 11.43 -3.99
N GLU A 116 -1.65 10.81 -3.20
CA GLU A 116 -0.92 9.63 -3.66
C GLU A 116 -1.87 8.48 -3.96
N VAL A 117 -2.82 8.25 -3.06
CA VAL A 117 -3.78 7.19 -3.28
C VAL A 117 -4.60 7.45 -4.54
N ALA A 118 -5.12 8.66 -4.68
CA ALA A 118 -5.96 9.00 -5.83
C ALA A 118 -5.20 8.88 -7.14
N ALA A 119 -3.90 9.22 -7.11
CA ALA A 119 -3.09 9.18 -8.32
C ALA A 119 -2.85 7.76 -8.83
N HIS A 120 -2.89 6.77 -7.95
CA HIS A 120 -2.50 5.41 -8.33
C HIS A 120 -3.62 4.38 -8.27
N ILE A 121 -4.70 4.67 -7.54
CA ILE A 121 -5.72 3.66 -7.35
C ILE A 121 -6.41 3.31 -8.67
N GLY A 122 -6.61 2.03 -8.89
CA GLY A 122 -7.25 1.56 -10.11
C GLY A 122 -6.35 1.48 -11.31
N LYS A 123 -5.08 1.88 -11.18
CA LYS A 123 -4.11 1.77 -12.27
C LYS A 123 -3.25 0.55 -12.03
N LYS A 124 -2.79 -0.06 -13.12
CA LYS A 124 -1.87 -1.18 -12.97
C LYS A 124 -0.54 -0.70 -12.46
N ALA A 125 0.00 -1.43 -11.49
CA ALA A 125 1.29 -1.09 -10.90
C ALA A 125 2.40 -1.13 -11.92
N LYS A 126 2.31 -2.06 -12.83
CA LYS A 126 3.30 -2.20 -13.87
C LYS A 126 2.87 -1.34 -15.03
N SER A 127 3.50 -0.22 -15.16
CA SER A 127 3.28 0.60 -16.32
C SER A 127 4.02 -0.06 -17.47
N ASP A 128 3.31 -0.59 -18.39
CA ASP A 128 3.94 -1.30 -19.47
C ASP A 128 4.05 -0.41 -20.66
N GLY A 129 4.38 0.76 -20.46
CA GLY A 129 4.62 1.68 -21.53
C GLY A 129 3.47 1.87 -22.47
N GLY A 130 2.69 0.87 -22.58
CA GLY A 130 1.50 0.97 -23.39
C GLY A 130 0.35 1.41 -22.55
N GLY A 131 0.59 1.23 -21.29
CA GLY A 131 -0.49 1.52 -20.35
C GLY A 131 -0.71 2.94 -20.27
#